data_84ac286f0b68bca6dfe2b2f019282ee8
#
_entry.id   84ac286f0b68bca6dfe2b2f019282ee8
#
_cell.length_a   1.000
_cell.length_b   1.000
_cell.length_c   1.000
_cell.angle_alpha   90.00
_cell.angle_beta   90.00
_cell.angle_gamma   90.00
#
_symmetry.space_group_name_H-M   'P 1'
#
loop_
_entity.id
_entity.type
_entity.pdbx_description
1 polymer ?
#
loop_
_entity_poly.entity_id
_entity_poly.type
_entity_poly.pdbx_seq_one_letter_code
_entity_poly.pdbx_strand_id
1 'polypeptide(L)'
;MLESEYRYDTQLLIERTDTDLDEDEIHDYLMNEIPGDCLIAVGDEDLIKIHYHTNTPWKVLEYCSSLGDIYDVVVENMERQEHGLKG
;
A
#
# COMPACT_ATOMS: atom_id res chain seq x y z
N MET A 1 -15.12 13.66 11.08
CA MET A 1 -13.99 14.32 10.41
C MET A 1 -12.83 13.34 10.29
N LEU A 2 -12.24 13.27 9.13
CA LEU A 2 -11.05 12.44 8.93
C LEU A 2 -9.89 13.01 9.73
N GLU A 3 -9.24 12.17 10.50
CA GLU A 3 -8.01 12.56 11.19
C GLU A 3 -6.81 12.51 10.24
N SER A 4 -6.86 11.63 9.23
CA SER A 4 -5.82 11.53 8.22
C SER A 4 -6.11 12.44 7.04
N GLU A 5 -5.08 13.02 6.46
CA GLU A 5 -5.19 13.78 5.22
C GLU A 5 -5.42 12.91 4.01
N TYR A 6 -5.28 11.59 4.17
CA TYR A 6 -5.31 10.63 3.06
C TYR A 6 -6.58 9.79 3.14
N ARG A 7 -7.22 9.64 1.99
CA ARG A 7 -8.57 9.08 1.88
C ARG A 7 -8.61 7.57 1.83
N TYR A 8 -7.61 6.95 1.20
CA TYR A 8 -7.68 5.52 0.90
C TYR A 8 -6.70 4.71 1.72
N ASP A 9 -7.23 3.63 2.30
CA ASP A 9 -6.43 2.58 2.92
C ASP A 9 -6.12 1.56 1.83
N THR A 10 -4.85 1.41 1.50
CA THR A 10 -4.38 0.51 0.44
C THR A 10 -3.58 -0.61 1.07
N GLN A 11 -3.98 -1.84 0.81
CA GLN A 11 -3.29 -3.03 1.32
C GLN A 11 -3.10 -4.04 0.20
N LEU A 12 -1.96 -4.69 0.18
CA LEU A 12 -1.70 -5.76 -0.77
C LEU A 12 -0.55 -6.62 -0.28
N LEU A 13 -0.43 -7.78 -0.92
CA LEU A 13 0.73 -8.66 -0.78
C LEU A 13 1.44 -8.72 -2.12
N ILE A 14 2.78 -8.77 -2.10
CA ILE A 14 3.60 -8.98 -3.29
C ILE A 14 4.22 -10.36 -3.15
N GLU A 15 4.00 -11.24 -4.12
CA GLU A 15 4.65 -12.54 -4.14
C GLU A 15 6.15 -12.36 -4.30
N ARG A 16 6.90 -13.00 -3.44
CA ARG A 16 8.36 -12.87 -3.43
C ARG A 16 8.99 -14.12 -4.02
N THR A 17 9.29 -14.08 -5.31
CA THR A 17 9.95 -15.16 -6.01
C THR A 17 11.43 -14.90 -6.20
N ASP A 18 11.87 -13.70 -5.87
CA ASP A 18 13.21 -13.20 -6.12
C ASP A 18 13.75 -12.56 -4.85
N THR A 19 15.00 -12.85 -4.52
CA THR A 19 15.65 -12.27 -3.34
C THR A 19 16.08 -10.82 -3.55
N ASP A 20 15.95 -10.29 -4.76
CA ASP A 20 16.29 -8.90 -5.06
C ASP A 20 15.27 -7.88 -4.54
N LEU A 21 14.07 -8.34 -4.18
CA LEU A 21 13.07 -7.45 -3.59
C LEU A 21 13.47 -7.10 -2.17
N ASP A 22 13.52 -5.80 -1.89
CA ASP A 22 13.94 -5.27 -0.60
C ASP A 22 12.84 -4.39 -0.02
N GLU A 23 12.35 -4.76 1.15
CA GLU A 23 11.28 -4.02 1.85
C GLU A 23 11.67 -2.57 2.10
N ASP A 24 12.93 -2.34 2.45
CA ASP A 24 13.41 -0.99 2.76
C ASP A 24 13.43 -0.11 1.51
N GLU A 25 13.80 -0.66 0.37
CA GLU A 25 13.76 0.05 -0.90
C GLU A 25 12.34 0.42 -1.29
N ILE A 26 11.41 -0.50 -1.11
CA ILE A 26 9.99 -0.27 -1.39
C ILE A 26 9.46 0.82 -0.47
N HIS A 27 9.78 0.74 0.81
CA HIS A 27 9.39 1.75 1.79
C HIS A 27 9.88 3.14 1.36
N ASP A 28 11.14 3.25 1.01
CA ASP A 28 11.74 4.53 0.62
C ASP A 28 11.11 5.08 -0.66
N TYR A 29 10.85 4.23 -1.64
CA TYR A 29 10.19 4.66 -2.87
C TYR A 29 8.81 5.23 -2.58
N LEU A 30 8.01 4.52 -1.80
CA LEU A 30 6.65 4.95 -1.49
C LEU A 30 6.67 6.26 -0.72
N MET A 31 7.55 6.40 0.27
CA MET A 31 7.67 7.63 1.04
C MET A 31 8.09 8.83 0.21
N ASN A 32 8.96 8.61 -0.77
CA ASN A 32 9.52 9.70 -1.57
C ASN A 32 8.68 10.07 -2.78
N GLU A 33 7.97 9.08 -3.37
CA GLU A 33 7.30 9.27 -4.67
C GLU A 33 5.79 9.40 -4.56
N ILE A 34 5.19 8.85 -3.52
CA ILE A 34 3.73 8.84 -3.37
C ILE A 34 3.38 9.41 -2.00
N PRO A 35 2.75 10.59 -1.95
CA PRO A 35 2.34 11.17 -0.67
C PRO A 35 1.36 10.28 0.08
N GLY A 36 1.63 10.06 1.37
CA GLY A 36 0.79 9.22 2.20
C GLY A 36 1.29 9.14 3.63
N ASP A 37 0.60 8.35 4.45
CA ASP A 37 1.01 8.09 5.82
C ASP A 37 0.69 6.64 6.22
N CYS A 38 1.04 6.28 7.44
CA CYS A 38 0.81 4.94 8.00
C CYS A 38 1.39 3.83 7.12
N LEU A 39 2.58 4.06 6.57
CA LEU A 39 3.22 3.10 5.68
C LEU A 39 3.79 1.93 6.48
N ILE A 40 3.43 0.71 6.04
CA ILE A 40 4.04 -0.53 6.52
C ILE A 40 4.54 -1.28 5.30
N ALA A 41 5.82 -1.66 5.31
CA ALA A 41 6.43 -2.49 4.29
C ALA A 41 7.25 -3.54 5.00
N VAL A 42 6.68 -4.73 5.18
CA VAL A 42 7.32 -5.84 5.90
C VAL A 42 7.18 -7.10 5.07
N GLY A 43 8.12 -8.01 5.26
CA GLY A 43 8.06 -9.23 4.49
C GLY A 43 8.84 -10.37 5.11
N ASP A 44 8.65 -11.55 4.51
CA ASP A 44 9.41 -12.75 4.82
C ASP A 44 9.94 -13.35 3.52
N GLU A 45 10.29 -14.64 3.53
CA GLU A 45 10.85 -15.29 2.35
C GLU A 45 9.85 -15.41 1.20
N ASP A 46 8.55 -15.42 1.49
CA ASP A 46 7.51 -15.77 0.53
C ASP A 46 6.74 -14.57 0.01
N LEU A 47 6.63 -13.51 0.81
CA LEU A 47 5.81 -12.36 0.43
C LEU A 47 6.28 -11.07 1.13
N ILE A 48 5.83 -9.95 0.56
CA ILE A 48 5.97 -8.63 1.18
C ILE A 48 4.58 -8.05 1.36
N LYS A 49 4.28 -7.58 2.57
CA LYS A 49 3.01 -6.94 2.88
C LYS A 49 3.18 -5.43 2.83
N ILE A 50 2.29 -4.77 2.09
CA ILE A 50 2.24 -3.31 1.99
C ILE A 50 0.92 -2.80 2.55
N HIS A 51 1.01 -1.77 3.37
CA HIS A 51 -0.13 -1.04 3.89
C HIS A 51 0.22 0.44 3.80
N TYR A 52 -0.65 1.24 3.17
CA TYR A 52 -0.37 2.66 2.99
C TYR A 52 -1.67 3.45 2.85
N HIS A 53 -1.75 4.57 3.55
CA HIS A 53 -2.85 5.53 3.40
C HIS A 53 -2.42 6.60 2.43
N THR A 54 -3.15 6.73 1.32
CA THR A 54 -2.80 7.67 0.25
C THR A 54 -4.04 8.13 -0.49
N ASN A 55 -3.93 9.25 -1.18
CA ASN A 55 -4.99 9.73 -2.07
C ASN A 55 -4.88 9.17 -3.49
N THR A 56 -3.78 8.46 -3.79
CA THR A 56 -3.53 7.90 -5.12
C THR A 56 -3.19 6.41 -5.03
N PRO A 57 -4.15 5.57 -4.56
CA PRO A 57 -3.86 4.15 -4.37
C PRO A 57 -3.46 3.43 -5.67
N TRP A 58 -3.94 3.90 -6.81
CA TRP A 58 -3.56 3.33 -8.11
C TRP A 58 -2.06 3.42 -8.37
N LYS A 59 -1.40 4.45 -7.86
CA LYS A 59 0.06 4.58 -8.00
C LYS A 59 0.80 3.53 -7.17
N VAL A 60 0.29 3.22 -5.98
CA VAL A 60 0.84 2.16 -5.14
C VAL A 60 0.71 0.81 -5.85
N LEU A 61 -0.48 0.52 -6.39
CA LEU A 61 -0.74 -0.74 -7.08
C LEU A 61 0.14 -0.88 -8.32
N GLU A 62 0.27 0.19 -9.10
CA GLU A 62 1.11 0.18 -10.30
C GLU A 62 2.57 -0.10 -9.96
N TYR A 63 3.10 0.60 -8.98
CA TYR A 63 4.48 0.39 -8.56
C TYR A 63 4.69 -1.04 -8.05
N CYS A 64 3.84 -1.50 -7.14
CA CYS A 64 3.99 -2.82 -6.55
C CYS A 64 3.83 -3.93 -7.59
N SER A 65 2.91 -3.77 -8.55
CA SER A 65 2.72 -4.76 -9.61
C SER A 65 3.93 -4.86 -10.54
N SER A 66 4.73 -3.80 -10.64
CA SER A 66 5.96 -3.82 -11.42
C SER A 66 7.07 -4.63 -10.74
N LEU A 67 6.96 -4.87 -9.44
CA LEU A 67 7.96 -5.60 -8.67
C LEU A 67 7.70 -7.11 -8.65
N GLY A 68 6.46 -7.51 -8.77
CA GLY A 68 6.06 -8.91 -8.71
C GLY A 68 4.56 -9.05 -8.77
N ASP A 69 4.07 -10.27 -8.63
CA ASP A 69 2.63 -10.53 -8.65
C ASP A 69 2.00 -10.04 -7.36
N ILE A 70 0.99 -9.17 -7.46
CA ILE A 70 0.28 -8.66 -6.30
C ILE A 70 -1.04 -9.40 -6.13
N TYR A 71 -1.42 -9.62 -4.87
CA TYR A 71 -2.67 -10.31 -4.53
C TYR A 71 -3.20 -9.84 -3.18
N ASP A 72 -4.39 -10.30 -2.81
CA ASP A 72 -5.09 -9.83 -1.62
C ASP A 72 -5.15 -8.29 -1.59
N VAL A 73 -5.45 -7.72 -2.75
CA VAL A 73 -5.48 -6.27 -2.94
C VAL A 73 -6.77 -5.71 -2.35
N VAL A 74 -6.64 -4.77 -1.43
CA VAL A 74 -7.77 -4.09 -0.80
C VAL A 74 -7.53 -2.59 -0.88
N VAL A 75 -8.52 -1.86 -1.38
CA VAL A 75 -8.53 -0.41 -1.34
C VAL A 75 -9.86 0.01 -0.75
N GLU A 76 -9.81 0.70 0.38
CA GLU A 76 -11.00 1.15 1.08
C GLU A 76 -11.00 2.66 1.21
N ASN A 77 -12.18 3.26 1.02
CA ASN A 77 -12.34 4.70 1.17
C ASN A 77 -12.71 5.00 2.62
N MET A 78 -11.70 5.45 3.38
CA MET A 78 -11.86 5.70 4.82
C MET A 78 -12.79 6.88 5.10
N GLU A 79 -12.87 7.84 4.19
CA GLU A 79 -13.78 8.97 4.34
C GLU A 79 -15.23 8.52 4.29
N ARG A 80 -15.57 7.61 3.37
CA ARG A 80 -16.90 7.03 3.30
C ARG A 80 -17.21 6.21 4.56
N GLN A 81 -16.24 5.42 5.02
CA GLN A 81 -16.41 4.62 6.24
C GLN A 81 -16.64 5.50 7.46
N GLU A 82 -15.96 6.63 7.55
CA GLU A 82 -16.14 7.59 8.64
C GLU A 82 -17.56 8.15 8.68
N HIS A 83 -18.20 8.25 7.52
CA HIS A 83 -19.59 8.73 7.41
C HIS A 83 -20.61 7.58 7.50
N GLY A 84 -20.19 6.38 7.88
CA GLY A 84 -21.07 5.23 8.03
C GLY A 84 -21.44 4.59 6.70
N LEU A 85 -20.73 4.90 5.63
CA LEU A 85 -20.96 4.36 4.30
C LEU A 85 -19.99 3.21 4.03
N LYS A 86 -20.32 2.39 3.05
CA LYS A 86 -19.45 1.30 2.63
C LYS A 86 -18.20 1.88 1.95
N GLY A 87 -17.04 1.40 2.42
CA GLY A 87 -15.74 1.82 1.85
C GLY A 87 -15.40 1.13 0.49
#